data_5e7ea6ba40635bec58763144e9a792d5
#
_entry.id   5e7ea6ba40635bec58763144e9a792d5
#
_cell.length_a   1.000
_cell.length_b   1.000
_cell.length_c   1.000
_cell.angle_alpha   90.00
_cell.angle_beta   90.00
_cell.angle_gamma   90.00
#
_symmetry.space_group_name_H-M   'P 1'
#
loop_
_entity.id
_entity.type
_entity.pdbx_description
1 polymer ?
#
loop_
_entity_poly.entity_id
_entity_poly.type
_entity_poly.pdbx_seq_one_letter_code
_entity_poly.pdbx_strand_id
1 'polypeptide(L)'
;MKTNRSNCPLTSALDIVGDKWSLLIIRDIFLGKKTFTEFLKSPEKIATNILSNRLELLINNGLLNVTKLHNDQKTKIYYLTDAGIEMYPIIYEMMQWSKNNLKKKFGPIGEQWFKDIEGLQPKSIISDTTTTYKKSRKAILSQMV
;
A
#
# COMPACT_ATOMS: atom_id res chain seq x y z
N MET A 1 -12.09 3.43 20.50
CA MET A 1 -10.92 4.21 20.11
C MET A 1 -9.68 3.70 20.83
N LYS A 2 -8.62 3.46 20.10
CA LYS A 2 -7.36 3.01 20.68
C LYS A 2 -6.68 4.15 21.41
N THR A 3 -6.37 3.95 22.68
CA THR A 3 -5.50 4.89 23.40
C THR A 3 -4.06 4.69 22.92
N ASN A 4 -3.31 5.78 22.85
CA ASN A 4 -1.91 5.71 22.52
C ASN A 4 -1.14 4.94 23.59
N ARG A 5 -0.36 3.94 23.18
CA ARG A 5 0.50 3.18 24.08
C ARG A 5 1.65 4.04 24.60
N SER A 6 2.10 5.01 23.78
CA SER A 6 3.15 5.95 24.15
C SER A 6 3.19 7.08 23.12
N ASN A 7 4.01 8.09 23.36
CA ASN A 7 4.24 9.19 22.41
C ASN A 7 5.43 8.95 21.49
N CYS A 8 5.95 7.73 21.45
CA CYS A 8 7.04 7.38 20.53
C CYS A 8 6.55 7.43 19.07
N PRO A 9 7.29 8.09 18.18
CA PRO A 9 6.89 8.12 16.76
C PRO A 9 6.77 6.73 16.12
N LEU A 10 7.62 5.79 16.52
CA LEU A 10 7.53 4.43 16.01
C LEU A 10 6.25 3.74 16.47
N THR A 11 5.92 3.86 17.75
CA THR A 11 4.70 3.29 18.31
C THR A 11 3.46 3.88 17.62
N SER A 12 3.48 5.19 17.40
CA SER A 12 2.37 5.87 16.72
C SER A 12 2.13 5.33 15.32
N ALA A 13 3.19 5.09 14.56
CA ALA A 13 3.06 4.48 13.23
C ALA A 13 2.58 3.03 13.32
N LEU A 14 3.13 2.25 14.26
CA LEU A 14 2.73 0.85 14.43
C LEU A 14 1.28 0.70 14.88
N ASP A 15 0.73 1.68 15.58
CA ASP A 15 -0.69 1.65 15.96
C ASP A 15 -1.61 1.74 14.73
N ILE A 16 -1.11 2.25 13.61
CA ILE A 16 -1.87 2.35 12.36
C ILE A 16 -1.53 1.19 11.41
N VAL A 17 -0.25 0.91 11.19
CA VAL A 17 0.20 -0.05 10.17
C VAL A 17 0.98 -1.22 10.75
N GLY A 18 0.92 -1.45 12.05
CA GLY A 18 1.67 -2.51 12.70
C GLY A 18 1.05 -3.90 12.59
N ASP A 19 -0.16 -4.01 12.07
CA ASP A 19 -0.79 -5.29 11.80
C ASP A 19 -0.20 -5.92 10.53
N LYS A 20 -0.51 -7.18 10.28
CA LYS A 20 0.09 -7.88 9.14
C LYS A 20 -0.59 -7.60 7.79
N TRP A 21 -1.66 -6.81 7.75
CA TRP A 21 -2.43 -6.61 6.53
C TRP A 21 -2.35 -5.20 5.92
N SER A 22 -2.21 -4.17 6.75
CA SER A 22 -2.30 -2.78 6.27
C SER A 22 -1.24 -2.43 5.24
N LEU A 23 0.02 -2.77 5.47
CA LEU A 23 1.08 -2.51 4.50
C LEU A 23 0.92 -3.34 3.23
N LEU A 24 0.33 -4.54 3.32
CA LEU A 24 0.06 -5.35 2.14
C LEU A 24 -1.01 -4.72 1.25
N ILE A 25 -2.03 -4.12 1.84
CA ILE A 25 -3.05 -3.38 1.10
C ILE A 25 -2.40 -2.20 0.36
N ILE A 26 -1.56 -1.44 1.05
CA ILE A 26 -0.86 -0.29 0.45
C ILE A 26 0.04 -0.77 -0.69
N ARG A 27 0.80 -1.86 -0.48
CA ARG A 27 1.59 -2.49 -1.54
C ARG A 27 0.75 -2.80 -2.77
N ASP A 28 -0.41 -3.40 -2.56
CA ASP A 28 -1.30 -3.80 -3.65
C ASP A 28 -1.79 -2.59 -4.44
N ILE A 29 -2.03 -1.47 -3.77
CA ILE A 29 -2.43 -0.25 -4.45
C ILE A 29 -1.30 0.28 -5.33
N PHE A 30 -0.05 0.23 -4.86
CA PHE A 30 1.10 0.56 -5.69
C PHE A 30 1.24 -0.37 -6.89
N LEU A 31 0.78 -1.61 -6.78
CA LEU A 31 0.78 -2.58 -7.87
C LEU A 31 -0.39 -2.41 -8.84
N GLY A 32 -1.26 -1.44 -8.60
CA GLY A 32 -2.36 -1.12 -9.50
C GLY A 32 -3.74 -1.59 -9.04
N LYS A 33 -3.83 -2.26 -7.91
CA LYS A 33 -5.13 -2.68 -7.37
C LYS A 33 -5.84 -1.48 -6.75
N LYS A 34 -7.17 -1.43 -6.90
CA LYS A 34 -7.95 -0.29 -6.42
C LYS A 34 -9.37 -0.65 -6.01
N THR A 35 -9.79 -1.90 -6.15
CA THR A 35 -11.14 -2.34 -5.77
C THR A 35 -11.08 -3.42 -4.71
N PHE A 36 -12.16 -3.53 -3.96
CA PHE A 36 -12.28 -4.55 -2.90
C PHE A 36 -12.01 -5.96 -3.46
N THR A 37 -12.63 -6.26 -4.59
CA THR A 37 -12.46 -7.57 -5.24
C THR A 37 -11.01 -7.84 -5.64
N GLU A 38 -10.31 -6.81 -6.14
CA GLU A 38 -8.90 -6.96 -6.50
C GLU A 38 -8.03 -7.26 -5.28
N PHE A 39 -8.28 -6.59 -4.14
CA PHE A 39 -7.51 -6.86 -2.93
C PHE A 39 -7.70 -8.30 -2.45
N LEU A 40 -8.90 -8.86 -2.60
CA LEU A 40 -9.18 -10.24 -2.18
C LEU A 40 -8.38 -11.27 -2.98
N LYS A 41 -7.87 -10.89 -4.16
CA LYS A 41 -7.09 -11.80 -5.02
C LYS A 41 -5.61 -11.84 -4.68
N SER A 42 -5.17 -11.13 -3.65
CA SER A 42 -3.77 -11.12 -3.24
C SER A 42 -3.33 -12.51 -2.72
N PRO A 43 -2.04 -12.85 -2.92
CA PRO A 43 -1.56 -14.19 -2.55
C PRO A 43 -1.73 -14.52 -1.08
N GLU A 44 -1.71 -13.51 -0.22
CA GLU A 44 -1.84 -13.69 1.23
C GLU A 44 -3.26 -14.05 1.66
N LYS A 45 -4.26 -13.93 0.77
CA LYS A 45 -5.64 -14.37 0.98
C LYS A 45 -6.30 -13.75 2.21
N ILE A 46 -6.36 -12.43 2.23
CA ILE A 46 -7.02 -11.70 3.31
C ILE A 46 -8.51 -12.04 3.37
N ALA A 47 -9.03 -12.25 4.58
CA ALA A 47 -10.46 -12.48 4.77
C ALA A 47 -11.25 -11.20 4.52
N THR A 48 -12.47 -11.35 4.01
CA THR A 48 -13.35 -10.23 3.63
C THR A 48 -13.59 -9.26 4.78
N ASN A 49 -13.89 -9.77 5.97
CA ASN A 49 -14.15 -8.93 7.13
C ASN A 49 -12.91 -8.18 7.61
N ILE A 50 -11.73 -8.81 7.48
CA ILE A 50 -10.46 -8.16 7.85
C ILE A 50 -10.14 -7.07 6.84
N LEU A 51 -10.29 -7.34 5.56
CA LEU A 51 -10.07 -6.34 4.52
C LEU A 51 -10.96 -5.11 4.73
N SER A 52 -12.26 -5.33 4.95
CA SER A 52 -13.20 -4.26 5.21
C SER A 52 -12.77 -3.41 6.41
N ASN A 53 -12.37 -4.06 7.50
CA ASN A 53 -11.90 -3.40 8.71
C ASN A 53 -10.62 -2.58 8.46
N ARG A 54 -9.67 -3.16 7.75
CA ARG A 54 -8.39 -2.48 7.48
C ARG A 54 -8.55 -1.30 6.54
N LEU A 55 -9.39 -1.42 5.51
CA LEU A 55 -9.67 -0.30 4.61
C LEU A 55 -10.28 0.88 5.38
N GLU A 56 -11.25 0.60 6.24
CA GLU A 56 -11.86 1.64 7.07
C GLU A 56 -10.84 2.30 8.01
N LEU A 57 -9.99 1.49 8.64
CA LEU A 57 -8.94 2.01 9.52
C LEU A 57 -7.97 2.92 8.75
N LEU A 58 -7.55 2.52 7.57
CA LEU A 58 -6.63 3.30 6.76
C LEU A 58 -7.26 4.60 6.26
N ILE A 59 -8.55 4.56 5.93
CA ILE A 59 -9.31 5.77 5.57
C ILE A 59 -9.40 6.71 6.77
N ASN A 60 -9.78 6.19 7.93
CA ASN A 60 -9.95 7.00 9.13
C ASN A 60 -8.65 7.62 9.63
N ASN A 61 -7.51 7.03 9.30
CA ASN A 61 -6.20 7.56 9.66
C ASN A 61 -5.53 8.36 8.53
N GLY A 62 -6.26 8.64 7.45
CA GLY A 62 -5.78 9.54 6.41
C GLY A 62 -4.79 8.96 5.43
N LEU A 63 -4.68 7.63 5.34
CA LEU A 63 -3.77 6.99 4.37
C LEU A 63 -4.46 6.64 3.06
N LEU A 64 -5.77 6.38 3.10
CA LEU A 64 -6.57 6.08 1.93
C LEU A 64 -7.76 6.99 1.82
N ASN A 65 -8.23 7.18 0.60
CA ASN A 65 -9.54 7.72 0.31
C ASN A 65 -10.32 6.73 -0.56
N VAL A 66 -11.61 6.91 -0.62
CA VAL A 66 -12.49 6.09 -1.46
C VAL A 66 -13.37 7.00 -2.30
N THR A 67 -13.58 6.62 -3.55
CA THR A 67 -14.43 7.36 -4.47
C THR A 67 -15.17 6.40 -5.40
N LYS A 68 -16.00 6.95 -6.28
CA LYS A 68 -16.63 6.21 -7.36
C LYS A 68 -16.35 6.94 -8.66
N LEU A 69 -16.23 6.17 -9.75
CA LEU A 69 -16.01 6.74 -11.07
C LEU A 69 -17.33 7.26 -11.65
N HIS A 70 -17.23 8.27 -12.50
CA HIS A 70 -18.40 8.87 -13.13
C HIS A 70 -19.26 7.85 -13.90
N ASN A 71 -18.63 6.89 -14.55
CA ASN A 71 -19.32 5.88 -15.36
C ASN A 71 -19.59 4.57 -14.59
N ASP A 72 -19.24 4.50 -13.33
CA ASP A 72 -19.47 3.31 -12.48
C ASP A 72 -19.72 3.74 -11.04
N GLN A 73 -20.99 3.89 -10.70
CA GLN A 73 -21.42 4.33 -9.36
C GLN A 73 -21.51 3.19 -8.35
N LYS A 74 -21.34 1.95 -8.78
CA LYS A 74 -21.48 0.78 -7.91
C LYS A 74 -20.17 0.35 -7.28
N THR A 75 -19.06 0.52 -7.99
CA THR A 75 -17.77 0.05 -7.55
C THR A 75 -17.02 1.15 -6.82
N LYS A 76 -16.61 0.87 -5.59
CA LYS A 76 -15.75 1.78 -4.82
C LYS A 76 -14.30 1.65 -5.29
N ILE A 77 -13.67 2.78 -5.49
CA ILE A 77 -12.26 2.88 -5.88
C ILE A 77 -11.48 3.45 -4.70
N TYR A 78 -10.47 2.70 -4.26
CA TYR A 78 -9.59 3.10 -3.16
C TYR A 78 -8.27 3.62 -3.72
N TYR A 79 -7.79 4.72 -3.18
CA TYR A 79 -6.53 5.31 -3.61
C TYR A 79 -5.78 5.92 -2.42
N LEU A 80 -4.47 6.03 -2.57
CA LEU A 80 -3.60 6.55 -1.52
C LEU A 80 -3.67 8.07 -1.45
N THR A 81 -3.72 8.58 -0.23
CA THR A 81 -3.42 10.00 0.03
C THR A 81 -1.92 10.23 -0.06
N ASP A 82 -1.47 11.48 0.03
CA ASP A 82 -0.04 11.75 0.08
C ASP A 82 0.62 11.07 1.28
N ALA A 83 -0.04 11.04 2.43
CA ALA A 83 0.46 10.33 3.60
C ALA A 83 0.56 8.82 3.34
N GLY A 84 -0.40 8.24 2.61
CA GLY A 84 -0.34 6.84 2.22
C GLY A 84 0.80 6.54 1.26
N ILE A 85 1.06 7.44 0.32
CA ILE A 85 2.18 7.31 -0.63
C ILE A 85 3.52 7.32 0.12
N GLU A 86 3.62 8.12 1.19
CA GLU A 86 4.84 8.18 2.01
C GLU A 86 5.14 6.90 2.77
N MET A 87 4.23 5.93 2.75
CA MET A 87 4.52 4.58 3.28
C MET A 87 5.42 3.77 2.36
N TYR A 88 5.58 4.16 1.10
CA TYR A 88 6.39 3.37 0.17
C TYR A 88 7.84 3.19 0.61
N PRO A 89 8.54 4.24 1.09
CA PRO A 89 9.92 4.06 1.59
C PRO A 89 10.01 3.00 2.69
N ILE A 90 9.00 2.91 3.55
CA ILE A 90 8.96 1.91 4.63
C ILE A 90 8.81 0.51 4.03
N ILE A 91 7.88 0.35 3.08
CA ILE A 91 7.67 -0.92 2.37
C ILE A 91 8.95 -1.34 1.64
N TYR A 92 9.59 -0.39 0.94
CA TYR A 92 10.84 -0.63 0.24
C TYR A 92 11.92 -1.15 1.19
N GLU A 93 12.11 -0.48 2.33
CA GLU A 93 13.13 -0.87 3.30
C GLU A 93 12.82 -2.23 3.93
N MET A 94 11.55 -2.53 4.18
CA MET A 94 11.17 -3.86 4.68
C MET A 94 11.50 -4.95 3.66
N MET A 95 11.26 -4.70 2.37
CA MET A 95 11.62 -5.66 1.32
C MET A 95 13.13 -5.86 1.24
N GLN A 96 13.90 -4.79 1.35
CA GLN A 96 15.36 -4.87 1.36
C GLN A 96 15.87 -5.62 2.60
N TRP A 97 15.26 -5.36 3.75
CA TRP A 97 15.62 -6.07 4.97
C TRP A 97 15.40 -7.58 4.79
N SER A 98 14.30 -7.97 4.18
CA SER A 98 14.00 -9.39 3.92
C SER A 98 15.04 -10.01 3.01
N LYS A 99 15.39 -9.33 1.91
CA LYS A 99 16.41 -9.81 0.98
C LYS A 99 17.75 -10.01 1.68
N ASN A 100 18.14 -9.08 2.52
CA ASN A 100 19.46 -9.08 3.14
C ASN A 100 19.58 -10.05 4.33
N ASN A 101 18.47 -10.36 4.98
CA ASN A 101 18.51 -11.09 6.25
C ASN A 101 17.82 -12.44 6.24
N LEU A 102 16.83 -12.65 5.36
CA LEU A 102 16.12 -13.92 5.28
C LEU A 102 16.75 -14.80 4.19
N LYS A 103 17.17 -15.99 4.58
CA LYS A 103 17.79 -16.95 3.64
C LYS A 103 16.69 -17.77 2.98
N LYS A 104 15.96 -17.16 2.04
CA LYS A 104 14.90 -17.84 1.32
C LYS A 104 14.76 -17.28 -0.08
N LYS A 105 14.17 -18.08 -0.96
CA LYS A 105 13.79 -17.63 -2.30
C LYS A 105 12.37 -17.05 -2.22
N PHE A 106 12.19 -15.87 -2.76
CA PHE A 106 10.90 -15.22 -2.81
C PHE A 106 10.12 -15.66 -4.05
N GLY A 107 8.82 -15.32 -4.11
CA GLY A 107 7.99 -15.66 -5.26
C GLY A 107 8.40 -14.91 -6.53
N PRO A 108 7.83 -15.30 -7.71
CA PRO A 108 8.25 -14.73 -8.99
C PRO A 108 8.16 -13.20 -9.08
N ILE A 109 7.12 -12.61 -8.49
CA ILE A 109 6.93 -11.16 -8.52
C ILE A 109 8.02 -10.46 -7.73
N GLY A 110 8.32 -10.94 -6.53
CA GLY A 110 9.38 -10.39 -5.68
C GLY A 110 10.75 -10.54 -6.31
N GLU A 111 11.06 -11.72 -6.87
CA GLU A 111 12.33 -11.96 -7.54
C GLU A 111 12.49 -11.06 -8.77
N GLN A 112 11.43 -10.85 -9.54
CA GLN A 112 11.46 -9.94 -10.67
C GLN A 112 11.70 -8.51 -10.23
N TRP A 113 11.03 -8.08 -9.14
CA TRP A 113 11.23 -6.74 -8.60
C TRP A 113 12.69 -6.49 -8.22
N PHE A 114 13.32 -7.46 -7.55
CA PHE A 114 14.74 -7.33 -7.19
C PHE A 114 15.64 -7.20 -8.43
N LYS A 115 15.32 -7.92 -9.50
CA LYS A 115 16.05 -7.79 -10.76
C LYS A 115 15.86 -6.42 -11.40
N ASP A 116 14.63 -5.94 -11.40
CA ASP A 116 14.28 -4.66 -12.03
C ASP A 116 14.99 -3.48 -11.37
N ILE A 117 15.24 -3.56 -10.06
CA ILE A 117 15.89 -2.47 -9.32
C ILE A 117 17.38 -2.65 -9.17
N GLU A 118 17.95 -3.74 -9.66
CA GLU A 118 19.38 -4.04 -9.53
C GLU A 118 20.22 -2.90 -10.11
N GLY A 119 21.18 -2.42 -9.32
CA GLY A 119 22.05 -1.31 -9.73
C GLY A 119 21.46 0.08 -9.61
N LEU A 120 20.20 0.20 -9.27
CA LEU A 120 19.52 1.50 -9.11
C LEU A 120 19.69 2.00 -7.68
N GLN A 121 19.76 3.33 -7.53
CA GLN A 121 19.86 3.95 -6.22
C GLN A 121 18.50 3.92 -5.49
N PRO A 122 18.49 3.71 -4.17
CA PRO A 122 17.23 3.70 -3.41
C PRO A 122 16.35 4.94 -3.63
N LYS A 123 16.96 6.12 -3.69
CA LYS A 123 16.23 7.36 -3.94
C LYS A 123 15.50 7.34 -5.28
N SER A 124 16.14 6.82 -6.32
CA SER A 124 15.54 6.71 -7.66
C SER A 124 14.38 5.74 -7.66
N ILE A 125 14.55 4.59 -7.00
CA ILE A 125 13.50 3.57 -6.93
C ILE A 125 12.26 4.13 -6.24
N ILE A 126 12.45 4.75 -5.09
CA ILE A 126 11.37 5.34 -4.31
C ILE A 126 10.70 6.48 -5.09
N SER A 127 11.49 7.39 -5.65
CA SER A 127 10.99 8.52 -6.41
C SER A 127 10.19 8.06 -7.64
N ASP A 128 10.72 7.11 -8.40
CA ASP A 128 10.05 6.62 -9.61
C ASP A 128 8.72 5.93 -9.28
N THR A 129 8.71 5.10 -8.25
CA THR A 129 7.50 4.38 -7.85
C THR A 129 6.43 5.34 -7.36
N THR A 130 6.79 6.28 -6.50
CA THR A 130 5.81 7.23 -5.95
C THR A 130 5.32 8.21 -7.02
N THR A 131 6.19 8.67 -7.91
CA THR A 131 5.81 9.53 -9.03
C THR A 131 4.87 8.82 -9.99
N THR A 132 5.17 7.58 -10.33
CA THR A 132 4.32 6.76 -11.21
C THR A 132 2.93 6.58 -10.59
N TYR A 133 2.89 6.29 -9.30
CA TYR A 133 1.60 6.16 -8.62
C TYR A 133 0.81 7.47 -8.63
N LYS A 134 1.46 8.61 -8.38
CA LYS A 134 0.78 9.91 -8.39
C LYS A 134 0.15 10.21 -9.75
N LYS A 135 0.80 9.79 -10.85
CA LYS A 135 0.21 9.91 -12.19
C LYS A 135 -1.02 9.04 -12.33
N SER A 136 -0.96 7.79 -11.87
CA SER A 136 -2.11 6.89 -11.87
C SER A 136 -3.27 7.46 -11.05
N ARG A 137 -2.96 7.97 -9.87
CA ARG A 137 -3.95 8.60 -8.99
C ARG A 137 -4.63 9.78 -9.67
N LYS A 138 -3.85 10.63 -10.33
CA LYS A 138 -4.38 11.78 -11.06
C LYS A 138 -5.36 11.33 -12.15
N ALA A 139 -5.03 10.27 -12.87
CA ALA A 139 -5.90 9.71 -13.89
C ALA A 139 -7.21 9.18 -13.28
N ILE A 140 -7.15 8.52 -12.12
CA ILE A 140 -8.34 8.05 -11.40
C ILE A 140 -9.20 9.24 -10.99
N LEU A 141 -8.61 10.25 -10.38
CA LEU A 141 -9.34 11.42 -9.86
C LEU A 141 -9.98 12.24 -10.98
N SER A 142 -9.42 12.24 -12.18
CA SER A 142 -10.01 12.94 -13.33
C SER A 142 -11.30 12.26 -13.81
N GLN A 143 -11.57 11.02 -13.42
CA GLN A 143 -12.76 10.25 -13.82
C GLN A 143 -13.79 10.16 -12.70
N MET A 144 -13.54 10.74 -11.55
CA MET A 144 -14.48 10.65 -10.45
C MET A 144 -15.63 11.64 -10.59
N VAL A 145 -16.73 11.30 -9.95
CA VAL A 145 -17.96 12.11 -9.96
C VAL A 145 -17.77 13.42 -9.22
#